data_be367f1924eb1a8c58440019b3d74d34
#
_entry.id   be367f1924eb1a8c58440019b3d74d34
#
_cell.length_a   1.000
_cell.length_b   1.000
_cell.length_c   1.000
_cell.angle_alpha   90.00
_cell.angle_beta   90.00
_cell.angle_gamma   90.00
#
_symmetry.space_group_name_H-M   'P 1'
#
loop_
_entity.id
_entity.type
_entity.pdbx_description
1 polymer ?
#
loop_
_entity_poly.entity_id
_entity_poly.type
_entity_poly.pdbx_seq_one_letter_code
_entity_poly.pdbx_strand_id
1 'polypeptide(L)'
;NKKRVDLIAINLKREILIVEVKSNIKNLKIDKKWKKYLKYCNFFYFALNNYQKVINIKKNIGIIKTNNLKTEIIQKPKYNKISVKKKSAIILKFALSAASKFHRLIDPNFKKQKNNSIFVYKKKI
;
A
#
# COMPACT_ATOMS: atom_id res chain seq x y z
N ASN A 1 -8.28 -2.13 16.14
CA ASN A 1 -8.23 -1.07 15.12
C ASN A 1 -7.53 -1.59 13.87
N LYS A 2 -8.30 -2.02 12.86
CA LYS A 2 -7.76 -2.41 11.55
C LYS A 2 -7.18 -1.15 10.89
N LYS A 3 -5.87 -1.11 10.72
CA LYS A 3 -5.22 -0.06 9.92
C LYS A 3 -5.52 -0.33 8.45
N ARG A 4 -6.07 0.64 7.78
CA ARG A 4 -6.33 0.61 6.34
C ARG A 4 -5.34 1.54 5.67
N VAL A 5 -4.69 1.06 4.62
CA VAL A 5 -3.87 1.85 3.70
C VAL A 5 -4.60 2.00 2.38
N ASP A 6 -4.35 3.10 1.66
CA ASP A 6 -5.04 3.35 0.40
C ASP A 6 -4.51 2.40 -0.69
N LEU A 7 -3.19 2.23 -0.76
CA LEU A 7 -2.57 1.31 -1.71
C LEU A 7 -1.35 0.63 -1.09
N ILE A 8 -1.21 -0.67 -1.37
CA ILE A 8 -0.03 -1.47 -1.06
C ILE A 8 0.46 -2.18 -2.32
N ALA A 9 1.76 -2.17 -2.54
CA ALA A 9 2.41 -2.88 -3.63
C ALA A 9 3.62 -3.69 -3.11
N ILE A 10 3.95 -4.76 -3.83
CA ILE A 10 5.09 -5.63 -3.52
C ILE A 10 5.85 -5.87 -4.82
N ASN A 11 7.16 -5.64 -4.81
CA ASN A 11 8.02 -5.90 -5.96
C ASN A 11 8.66 -7.30 -5.90
N LEU A 12 9.38 -7.67 -6.97
CA LEU A 12 10.07 -8.97 -7.08
C LEU A 12 11.17 -9.18 -6.01
N LYS A 13 11.72 -8.11 -5.45
CA LYS A 13 12.66 -8.17 -4.32
C LYS A 13 11.95 -8.35 -2.98
N ARG A 14 10.63 -8.58 -2.99
CA ARG A 14 9.79 -8.70 -1.80
C ARG A 14 9.81 -7.42 -0.94
N GLU A 15 10.04 -6.27 -1.56
CA GLU A 15 9.96 -4.98 -0.90
C GLU A 15 8.52 -4.47 -0.93
N ILE A 16 8.07 -3.99 0.21
CA ILE A 16 6.69 -3.54 0.43
C ILE A 16 6.66 -2.02 0.30
N LEU A 17 5.79 -1.54 -0.58
CA LEU A 17 5.49 -0.14 -0.77
C LEU A 17 4.10 0.17 -0.22
N ILE A 18 3.97 1.26 0.53
CA ILE A 18 2.68 1.82 0.93
C ILE A 18 2.54 3.21 0.33
N VAL A 19 1.39 3.47 -0.25
CA VAL A 19 1.03 4.80 -0.78
C VAL A 19 -0.25 5.26 -0.10
N GLU A 20 -0.22 6.47 0.46
CA GLU A 20 -1.38 7.19 0.99
C GLU A 20 -1.73 8.35 0.08
N VAL A 21 -2.98 8.43 -0.33
CA VAL A 21 -3.48 9.50 -1.21
C VAL A 21 -3.92 10.69 -0.36
N LYS A 22 -3.48 11.88 -0.70
CA LYS A 22 -3.87 13.13 -0.05
C LYS A 22 -4.38 14.14 -1.07
N SER A 23 -5.55 14.69 -0.81
CA SER A 23 -6.18 15.68 -1.70
C SER A 23 -5.46 17.02 -1.68
N ASN A 24 -4.82 17.37 -0.57
CA ASN A 24 -4.03 18.58 -0.48
C ASN A 24 -2.84 18.46 0.49
N ILE A 25 -1.91 19.40 0.38
CA ILE A 25 -0.66 19.46 1.12
C ILE A 25 -0.85 19.84 2.60
N LYS A 26 -1.87 20.62 2.93
CA LYS A 26 -2.17 21.00 4.32
C LYS A 26 -2.44 19.75 5.16
N ASN A 27 -3.18 18.78 4.61
CA ASN A 27 -3.47 17.52 5.26
C ASN A 27 -2.20 16.69 5.53
N LEU A 28 -1.16 16.84 4.71
CA LEU A 28 0.11 16.14 4.86
C LEU A 28 0.93 16.66 6.04
N LYS A 29 0.90 17.96 6.31
CA LYS A 29 1.62 18.59 7.44
C LYS A 29 1.00 18.21 8.79
N ILE A 30 -0.31 18.05 8.83
CA ILE A 30 -1.08 17.78 10.06
C ILE A 30 -1.10 16.29 10.37
N ASP A 31 -1.09 15.43 9.34
CA ASP A 31 -1.19 13.99 9.51
C ASP A 31 0.12 13.38 10.04
N LYS A 32 0.12 13.05 11.32
CA LYS A 32 1.21 12.29 11.95
C LYS A 32 1.00 10.77 11.90
N LYS A 33 -0.15 10.30 11.39
CA LYS A 33 -0.53 8.87 11.41
C LYS A 33 0.35 8.02 10.49
N TRP A 34 0.89 8.60 9.42
CA TRP A 34 1.75 7.89 8.47
C TRP A 34 2.99 7.25 9.10
N LYS A 35 3.52 7.82 10.20
CA LYS A 35 4.67 7.24 10.94
C LYS A 35 4.38 5.82 11.42
N LYS A 36 3.10 5.50 11.68
CA LYS A 36 2.67 4.16 12.10
C LYS A 36 2.77 3.13 10.98
N TYR A 37 2.77 3.58 9.72
CA TYR A 37 2.89 2.71 8.55
C TYR A 37 4.33 2.33 8.24
N LEU A 38 5.32 3.14 8.62
CA LEU A 38 6.74 2.87 8.36
C LEU A 38 7.19 1.50 8.87
N LYS A 39 6.65 1.03 9.97
CA LYS A 39 6.98 -0.30 10.51
C LYS A 39 6.37 -1.48 9.72
N TYR A 40 5.63 -1.20 8.64
CA TYR A 40 4.97 -2.19 7.78
C TYR A 40 5.40 -2.12 6.31
N CYS A 41 6.28 -1.19 5.95
CA CYS A 41 6.74 -1.04 4.56
C CYS A 41 8.23 -0.71 4.48
N ASN A 42 8.83 -1.05 3.33
CA ASN A 42 10.19 -0.67 3.00
C ASN A 42 10.26 0.74 2.42
N PHE A 43 9.19 1.13 1.69
CA PHE A 43 9.06 2.45 1.08
C PHE A 43 7.68 3.02 1.35
N PHE A 44 7.64 4.28 1.77
CA PHE A 44 6.39 4.97 2.02
C PHE A 44 6.27 6.21 1.14
N TYR A 45 5.14 6.35 0.46
CA TYR A 45 4.86 7.49 -0.41
C TYR A 45 3.56 8.18 -0.02
N PHE A 46 3.54 9.50 -0.21
CA PHE A 46 2.30 10.23 -0.40
C PHE A 46 2.06 10.49 -1.88
N ALA A 47 0.85 10.21 -2.35
CA ALA A 47 0.38 10.62 -3.66
C ALA A 47 -0.47 11.88 -3.52
N LEU A 48 -0.10 12.92 -4.23
CA LEU A 48 -0.72 14.24 -4.17
C LEU A 48 -1.32 14.59 -5.51
N ASN A 49 -2.62 14.90 -5.51
CA ASN A 49 -3.25 15.56 -6.64
C ASN A 49 -2.98 17.07 -6.55
N ASN A 50 -2.72 17.72 -7.68
CA ASN A 50 -2.41 19.16 -7.74
C ASN A 50 -1.24 19.57 -6.81
N TYR A 51 -0.10 18.93 -7.03
CA TYR A 51 1.12 19.22 -6.29
C TYR A 51 1.54 20.68 -6.42
N GLN A 52 1.46 21.41 -5.32
CA GLN A 52 2.16 22.68 -5.14
C GLN A 52 3.50 22.37 -4.45
N LYS A 53 4.59 23.02 -4.88
CA LYS A 53 5.93 22.79 -4.33
C LYS A 53 5.90 22.86 -2.80
N VAL A 54 6.14 21.73 -2.12
CA VAL A 54 6.18 21.69 -0.67
C VAL A 54 7.60 21.82 -0.20
N ILE A 55 7.87 22.92 0.44
CA ILE A 55 9.12 23.17 1.15
C ILE A 55 9.05 22.39 2.46
N ASN A 56 10.12 21.62 2.80
CA ASN A 56 10.26 20.87 4.06
C ASN A 56 9.46 19.56 4.23
N ILE A 57 9.33 18.75 3.19
CA ILE A 57 8.96 17.34 3.39
C ILE A 57 10.18 16.55 3.85
N LYS A 58 9.99 15.73 4.87
CA LYS A 58 11.06 14.85 5.38
C LYS A 58 11.62 13.95 4.26
N LYS A 59 12.95 13.90 4.11
CA LYS A 59 13.64 13.13 3.06
C LYS A 59 13.41 11.60 3.11
N ASN A 60 12.84 11.09 4.18
CA ASN A 60 12.54 9.65 4.30
C ASN A 60 11.19 9.23 3.68
N ILE A 61 10.39 10.20 3.20
CA ILE A 61 9.09 9.97 2.59
C ILE A 61 9.19 10.22 1.10
N GLY A 62 8.59 9.33 0.30
CA GLY A 62 8.43 9.55 -1.14
C GLY A 62 7.23 10.45 -1.44
N ILE A 63 7.33 11.20 -2.53
CA ILE A 63 6.24 12.05 -3.04
C ILE A 63 5.98 11.67 -4.48
N ILE A 64 4.73 11.34 -4.74
CA ILE A 64 4.19 11.12 -6.08
C ILE A 64 3.25 12.27 -6.39
N LYS A 65 3.50 12.96 -7.48
CA LYS A 65 2.57 13.90 -8.08
C LYS A 65 1.70 13.14 -9.08
N THR A 66 0.42 13.29 -8.98
CA THR A 66 -0.50 12.74 -9.97
C THR A 66 -1.49 13.81 -10.43
N ASN A 67 -1.83 13.75 -11.69
CA ASN A 67 -2.96 14.46 -12.28
C ASN A 67 -3.67 13.49 -13.23
N ASN A 68 -4.75 13.92 -13.86
CA ASN A 68 -5.58 13.05 -14.72
C ASN A 68 -4.83 12.45 -15.92
N LEU A 69 -3.64 12.95 -16.26
CA LEU A 69 -2.89 12.59 -17.46
C LEU A 69 -1.53 11.96 -17.17
N LYS A 70 -0.91 12.31 -16.03
CA LYS A 70 0.48 11.92 -15.74
C LYS A 70 0.72 11.67 -14.26
N THR A 71 1.56 10.66 -13.98
CA THR A 71 2.06 10.37 -12.63
C THR A 71 3.58 10.47 -12.63
N GLU A 72 4.14 11.17 -11.66
CA GLU A 72 5.57 11.46 -11.57
C GLU A 72 6.07 11.33 -10.12
N ILE A 73 7.23 10.69 -9.93
CA ILE A 73 7.90 10.61 -8.63
C ILE A 73 8.74 11.88 -8.45
N ILE A 74 8.30 12.77 -7.57
CA ILE A 74 9.00 14.02 -7.26
C ILE A 74 10.13 13.81 -6.25
N GLN A 75 9.90 12.92 -5.27
CA GLN A 75 10.88 12.59 -4.25
C GLN A 75 10.86 11.08 -3.98
N LYS A 76 12.04 10.45 -4.04
CA LYS A 76 12.19 9.04 -3.64
C LYS A 76 12.28 8.93 -2.11
N PRO A 77 11.65 7.94 -1.48
CA PRO A 77 11.75 7.71 -0.06
C PRO A 77 13.07 7.04 0.31
N LYS A 78 13.48 7.21 1.56
CA LYS A 78 14.55 6.39 2.12
C LYS A 78 14.05 4.97 2.38
N TYR A 79 14.90 3.97 2.10
CA TYR A 79 14.62 2.57 2.44
C TYR A 79 14.47 2.40 3.95
N ASN A 80 13.44 1.68 4.36
CA ASN A 80 13.17 1.34 5.75
C ASN A 80 13.21 -0.18 5.93
N LYS A 81 14.05 -0.64 6.85
CA LYS A 81 14.18 -2.07 7.15
C LYS A 81 13.03 -2.53 8.05
N ILE A 82 12.34 -3.58 7.65
CA ILE A 82 11.31 -4.24 8.45
C ILE A 82 11.72 -5.67 8.78
N SER A 83 11.27 -6.21 9.91
CA SER A 83 11.62 -7.56 10.31
C SER A 83 11.06 -8.61 9.34
N VAL A 84 11.78 -9.72 9.16
CA VAL A 84 11.39 -10.82 8.27
C VAL A 84 10.00 -11.37 8.65
N LYS A 85 9.74 -11.54 9.93
CA LYS A 85 8.43 -12.00 10.44
C LYS A 85 7.28 -11.08 10.01
N LYS A 86 7.46 -9.76 10.14
CA LYS A 86 6.44 -8.79 9.70
C LYS A 86 6.28 -8.79 8.18
N LYS A 87 7.40 -8.83 7.45
CA LYS A 87 7.38 -8.88 5.98
C LYS A 87 6.57 -10.09 5.49
N SER A 88 6.86 -11.28 5.99
CA SER A 88 6.15 -12.51 5.64
C SER A 88 4.66 -12.44 5.97
N ALA A 89 4.29 -11.92 7.13
CA ALA A 89 2.89 -11.75 7.51
C ALA A 89 2.14 -10.77 6.58
N ILE A 90 2.79 -9.70 6.14
CA ILE A 90 2.19 -8.72 5.23
C ILE A 90 2.01 -9.32 3.84
N ILE A 91 3.04 -10.03 3.32
CA ILE A 91 2.98 -10.70 2.01
C ILE A 91 1.86 -11.73 2.00
N LEU A 92 1.72 -12.54 3.05
CA LEU A 92 0.62 -13.50 3.16
C LEU A 92 -0.74 -12.81 3.13
N LYS A 93 -0.94 -11.74 3.92
CA LYS A 93 -2.19 -10.96 3.91
C LYS A 93 -2.47 -10.34 2.54
N PHE A 94 -1.44 -9.86 1.87
CA PHE A 94 -1.56 -9.31 0.51
C PHE A 94 -2.04 -10.39 -0.46
N ALA A 95 -1.41 -11.56 -0.47
CA ALA A 95 -1.79 -12.68 -1.33
C ALA A 95 -3.22 -13.15 -1.08
N LEU A 96 -3.62 -13.33 0.18
CA LEU A 96 -4.99 -13.72 0.54
C LEU A 96 -6.03 -12.66 0.15
N SER A 97 -5.70 -11.38 0.31
CA SER A 97 -6.58 -10.29 -0.12
C SER A 97 -6.72 -10.22 -1.63
N ALA A 98 -5.63 -10.39 -2.38
CA ALA A 98 -5.65 -10.41 -3.83
C ALA A 98 -6.45 -11.60 -4.36
N ALA A 99 -6.23 -12.81 -3.83
CA ALA A 99 -6.97 -14.01 -4.18
C ALA A 99 -8.48 -13.84 -3.91
N SER A 100 -8.85 -13.28 -2.75
CA SER A 100 -10.25 -13.02 -2.40
C SER A 100 -10.93 -12.02 -3.34
N LYS A 101 -10.21 -10.98 -3.78
CA LYS A 101 -10.74 -10.01 -4.75
C LYS A 101 -10.88 -10.62 -6.13
N PHE A 102 -9.92 -11.43 -6.55
CA PHE A 102 -9.96 -12.14 -7.82
C PHE A 102 -11.13 -13.13 -7.89
N HIS A 103 -11.34 -13.92 -6.83
CA HIS A 103 -12.50 -14.81 -6.73
C HIS A 103 -13.82 -14.07 -6.89
N ARG A 104 -13.98 -12.90 -6.28
CA ARG A 104 -15.21 -12.10 -6.41
C ARG A 104 -15.43 -11.57 -7.83
N LEU A 105 -14.38 -11.38 -8.61
CA LEU A 105 -14.50 -10.98 -10.02
C LEU A 105 -14.97 -12.14 -10.90
N ILE A 106 -14.50 -13.37 -10.63
CA ILE A 106 -14.84 -14.56 -11.42
C ILE A 106 -16.17 -15.14 -10.99
N ASP A 107 -16.45 -15.14 -9.69
CA ASP A 107 -17.69 -15.64 -9.09
C ASP A 107 -18.27 -14.57 -8.14
N PRO A 108 -19.16 -13.70 -8.64
CA PRO A 108 -19.80 -12.66 -7.84
C PRO A 108 -20.64 -13.20 -6.68
N ASN A 109 -21.11 -14.45 -6.77
CA ASN A 109 -21.88 -15.13 -5.73
C ASN A 109 -21.00 -15.78 -4.65
N PHE A 110 -19.69 -15.72 -4.80
CA PHE A 110 -18.75 -16.25 -3.81
C PHE A 110 -18.88 -15.55 -2.47
N LYS A 111 -19.43 -16.26 -1.48
CA LYS A 111 -19.54 -15.78 -0.09
C LYS A 111 -18.30 -16.25 0.69
N LYS A 112 -17.51 -15.30 1.18
CA LYS A 112 -16.39 -15.61 2.08
C LYS A 112 -16.93 -16.30 3.34
N GLN A 113 -16.59 -17.57 3.54
CA GLN A 113 -16.87 -18.24 4.80
C GLN A 113 -16.10 -17.55 5.93
N LYS A 114 -16.79 -17.26 7.04
CA LYS A 114 -16.22 -16.46 8.14
C LYS A 114 -15.08 -17.16 8.90
N ASN A 115 -14.97 -18.48 8.82
CA ASN A 115 -14.05 -19.26 9.61
C ASN A 115 -13.15 -20.12 8.71
N ASN A 116 -11.84 -19.95 8.86
CA ASN A 116 -10.76 -20.84 8.38
C ASN A 116 -10.83 -21.30 6.91
N SER A 117 -11.19 -20.40 6.00
CA SER A 117 -11.25 -20.74 4.58
C SER A 117 -9.85 -20.95 4.00
N ILE A 118 -9.48 -22.17 3.75
CA ILE A 118 -8.38 -22.54 2.87
C ILE A 118 -8.87 -22.25 1.45
N PHE A 119 -8.24 -21.30 0.76
CA PHE A 119 -8.52 -21.05 -0.65
C PHE A 119 -7.84 -22.15 -1.48
N VAL A 120 -8.61 -23.13 -1.94
CA VAL A 120 -8.13 -24.15 -2.86
C VAL A 120 -8.31 -23.64 -4.29
N TYR A 121 -7.19 -23.36 -4.97
CA TYR A 121 -7.21 -23.12 -6.40
C TYR A 121 -7.25 -24.47 -7.12
N LYS A 122 -8.41 -24.86 -7.62
CA LYS A 122 -8.50 -26.02 -8.53
C LYS A 122 -8.00 -25.57 -9.91
N LYS A 123 -6.73 -25.85 -10.20
CA LYS A 123 -6.25 -25.82 -11.57
C LYS A 123 -6.90 -27.00 -12.28
N LYS A 124 -7.74 -26.78 -13.28
CA LYS A 124 -8.07 -27.84 -14.23
C LYS A 124 -6.79 -28.22 -14.94
N ILE A 125 -6.33 -29.41 -14.71
CA ILE A 125 -5.24 -30.07 -15.46
C ILE A 125 -5.79 -30.47 -16.81
#